data_7f3c0031624cfd0ed2869e0490ba1d1d
#
_entry.id   7f3c0031624cfd0ed2869e0490ba1d1d
#
_cell.length_a   1.000
_cell.length_b   1.000
_cell.length_c   1.000
_cell.angle_alpha   90.00
_cell.angle_beta   90.00
_cell.angle_gamma   90.00
#
_symmetry.space_group_name_H-M   'P 1'
#
loop_
_entity.id
_entity.type
_entity.pdbx_description
1 polymer ?
#
loop_
_entity_poly.entity_id
_entity_poly.type
_entity_poly.pdbx_seq_one_letter_code
_entity_poly.pdbx_strand_id
1 'polypeptide(L)'
;RDVLGSRGLGDVYKRQKVSGIFVPAVLICSLITIIVWIIAGESTGFVLARGISVLVISCPCALGLATPVAVMVGNGVGAKQGILFKNAAALEMTGKTDVVVLDKTGTITNGTPEVVDVVPGNGYSETDLLTFAASLEQYSEHPIGKAIMEYVGQKGIKPQKIEDFQVLPGNGLRCRLSSEAVSQNERGFCAGQNHSQISDHILLGGNGKFISQYVTLSEADKTLAEELASQGKTPIYLAIDENKLIGILAVADTIKEDGILAIKELKEMNYSVVMLTGDNAKTAEAIGKQAGVDRVIADVLPDGKEEVVRELMKEHRVIMVGDGINDAPALTRADIGMAIGAGTDVAIDAADVVLMREGLRTVPAAIRLSMATIRNIKENLFWAFVYNIIGIPLAAGVWYPMFGWKLNPMFGAFAMSLSSFCVVMNALRLNFVKIYVNNSKYRIHQKICLLYTSDAADEL
;
A
#
# COMPACT_ATOMS: atom_id res chain seq x y z
N ARG A 1 -19.93 11.28 -7.03
CA ARG A 1 -20.80 10.12 -7.40
C ARG A 1 -20.91 9.91 -8.91
N ASP A 2 -20.89 10.97 -9.72
CA ASP A 2 -21.06 10.85 -11.19
C ASP A 2 -19.79 10.39 -11.94
N VAL A 3 -18.60 10.54 -11.37
CA VAL A 3 -17.32 10.13 -11.97
C VAL A 3 -17.11 8.61 -11.89
N LEU A 4 -17.62 7.95 -10.85
CA LEU A 4 -17.57 6.49 -10.69
C LEU A 4 -18.52 5.75 -11.66
N GLY A 5 -19.68 6.32 -11.97
CA GLY A 5 -20.63 5.79 -12.97
C GLY A 5 -20.08 5.81 -14.39
N SER A 6 -19.26 6.80 -14.76
CA SER A 6 -18.70 6.93 -16.11
C SER A 6 -17.50 5.99 -16.34
N ARG A 7 -16.73 5.62 -15.30
CA ARG A 7 -15.55 4.72 -15.41
C ARG A 7 -15.94 3.26 -15.66
N GLY A 8 -17.00 2.76 -15.03
CA GLY A 8 -17.53 1.41 -15.27
C GLY A 8 -18.27 1.25 -16.61
N LEU A 9 -18.85 2.32 -17.12
CA LEU A 9 -19.53 2.35 -18.43
C LEU A 9 -18.54 2.29 -19.61
N GLY A 10 -17.27 2.67 -19.44
CA GLY A 10 -16.27 2.71 -20.50
C GLY A 10 -16.01 1.36 -21.17
N ASP A 11 -15.97 0.27 -20.40
CA ASP A 11 -15.70 -1.06 -20.94
C ASP A 11 -16.95 -1.71 -21.54
N VAL A 12 -18.12 -1.47 -20.95
CA VAL A 12 -19.40 -1.88 -21.55
C VAL A 12 -19.61 -1.15 -22.88
N TYR A 13 -19.31 0.15 -22.93
CA TYR A 13 -19.39 0.97 -24.14
C TYR A 13 -18.41 0.51 -25.23
N LYS A 14 -17.15 0.18 -24.87
CA LYS A 14 -16.16 -0.35 -25.83
C LYS A 14 -16.59 -1.70 -26.40
N ARG A 15 -17.14 -2.60 -25.58
CA ARG A 15 -17.67 -3.89 -26.04
C ARG A 15 -18.87 -3.72 -26.98
N GLN A 16 -19.81 -2.83 -26.62
CA GLN A 16 -20.94 -2.50 -27.49
C GLN A 16 -20.48 -1.92 -28.82
N LYS A 17 -19.47 -1.04 -28.82
CA LYS A 17 -18.89 -0.46 -30.03
C LYS A 17 -18.24 -1.51 -30.93
N VAL A 18 -17.46 -2.44 -30.35
CA VAL A 18 -16.86 -3.55 -31.11
C VAL A 18 -17.94 -4.48 -31.66
N SER A 19 -18.92 -4.88 -30.87
CA SER A 19 -20.03 -5.72 -31.32
C SER A 19 -20.89 -5.01 -32.38
N GLY A 20 -21.09 -3.70 -32.23
CA GLY A 20 -21.85 -2.89 -33.20
C GLY A 20 -21.21 -2.74 -34.56
N ILE A 21 -19.88 -2.95 -34.69
CA ILE A 21 -19.17 -2.97 -35.96
C ILE A 21 -19.06 -4.41 -36.50
N PHE A 22 -18.74 -5.36 -35.59
CA PHE A 22 -18.47 -6.74 -35.96
C PHE A 22 -19.71 -7.47 -36.52
N VAL A 23 -20.87 -7.32 -35.90
CA VAL A 23 -22.10 -8.00 -36.34
C VAL A 23 -22.54 -7.57 -37.74
N PRO A 24 -22.66 -6.27 -38.08
CA PRO A 24 -22.93 -5.85 -39.46
C PRO A 24 -21.90 -6.36 -40.47
N ALA A 25 -20.60 -6.32 -40.12
CA ALA A 25 -19.54 -6.80 -41.01
C ALA A 25 -19.70 -8.29 -41.33
N VAL A 26 -20.02 -9.12 -40.34
CA VAL A 26 -20.28 -10.56 -40.53
C VAL A 26 -21.53 -10.82 -41.39
N LEU A 27 -22.60 -10.09 -41.18
CA LEU A 27 -23.81 -10.16 -42.01
C LEU A 27 -23.51 -9.85 -43.47
N ILE A 28 -22.72 -8.80 -43.73
CA ILE A 28 -22.26 -8.41 -45.07
C ILE A 28 -21.40 -9.52 -45.66
N CYS A 29 -20.43 -10.07 -44.93
CA CYS A 29 -19.59 -11.18 -45.39
C CYS A 29 -20.44 -12.44 -45.75
N SER A 30 -21.41 -12.75 -44.93
CA SER A 30 -22.33 -13.87 -45.22
C SER A 30 -23.14 -13.64 -46.50
N LEU A 31 -23.70 -12.42 -46.64
CA LEU A 31 -24.46 -12.06 -47.84
C LEU A 31 -23.58 -12.10 -49.11
N ILE A 32 -22.36 -11.54 -49.05
CA ILE A 32 -21.42 -11.61 -50.16
C ILE A 32 -21.09 -13.07 -50.48
N THR A 33 -20.85 -13.92 -49.50
CA THR A 33 -20.61 -15.34 -49.69
C THR A 33 -21.76 -16.03 -50.44
N ILE A 34 -23.00 -15.78 -50.04
CA ILE A 34 -24.20 -16.28 -50.70
C ILE A 34 -24.26 -15.84 -52.17
N ILE A 35 -24.09 -14.54 -52.42
CA ILE A 35 -24.15 -13.98 -53.78
C ILE A 35 -23.06 -14.58 -54.70
N VAL A 36 -21.84 -14.66 -54.21
CA VAL A 36 -20.72 -15.20 -54.97
C VAL A 36 -20.96 -16.66 -55.39
N TRP A 37 -21.47 -17.49 -54.49
CA TRP A 37 -21.74 -18.91 -54.79
C TRP A 37 -22.98 -19.11 -55.64
N ILE A 38 -23.99 -18.22 -55.60
CA ILE A 38 -25.09 -18.19 -56.55
C ILE A 38 -24.56 -17.92 -57.99
N ILE A 39 -23.70 -16.89 -58.12
CA ILE A 39 -23.11 -16.55 -59.43
C ILE A 39 -22.19 -17.66 -59.94
N ALA A 40 -21.50 -18.37 -59.07
CA ALA A 40 -20.67 -19.54 -59.38
C ALA A 40 -21.48 -20.75 -59.86
N GLY A 41 -22.82 -20.74 -59.77
CA GLY A 41 -23.72 -21.80 -60.22
C GLY A 41 -23.78 -23.00 -59.32
N GLU A 42 -23.39 -22.87 -58.04
CA GLU A 42 -23.46 -23.98 -57.06
C GLU A 42 -24.89 -24.24 -56.61
N SER A 43 -25.13 -25.46 -56.10
CA SER A 43 -26.44 -25.86 -55.61
C SER A 43 -26.94 -25.00 -54.43
N THR A 44 -28.24 -24.77 -54.31
CA THR A 44 -28.86 -23.98 -53.24
C THR A 44 -28.46 -24.47 -51.86
N GLY A 45 -28.36 -25.79 -51.68
CA GLY A 45 -27.91 -26.42 -50.41
C GLY A 45 -26.48 -26.03 -50.07
N PHE A 46 -25.57 -25.99 -51.06
CA PHE A 46 -24.18 -25.57 -50.86
C PHE A 46 -24.08 -24.08 -50.51
N VAL A 47 -24.81 -23.25 -51.24
CA VAL A 47 -24.85 -21.79 -51.04
C VAL A 47 -25.31 -21.43 -49.62
N LEU A 48 -26.44 -22.01 -49.19
CA LEU A 48 -26.97 -21.81 -47.85
C LEU A 48 -26.03 -22.35 -46.78
N ALA A 49 -25.42 -23.52 -46.98
CA ALA A 49 -24.47 -24.07 -46.04
C ALA A 49 -23.24 -23.14 -45.83
N ARG A 50 -22.73 -22.51 -46.90
CA ARG A 50 -21.61 -21.52 -46.79
C ARG A 50 -22.02 -20.26 -46.06
N GLY A 51 -23.16 -19.63 -46.41
CA GLY A 51 -23.66 -18.46 -45.73
C GLY A 51 -23.91 -18.69 -44.24
N ILE A 52 -24.60 -19.80 -43.90
CA ILE A 52 -24.84 -20.19 -42.51
C ILE A 52 -23.53 -20.49 -41.77
N SER A 53 -22.58 -21.19 -42.42
CA SER A 53 -21.26 -21.48 -41.80
C SER A 53 -20.50 -20.20 -41.42
N VAL A 54 -20.56 -19.17 -42.26
CA VAL A 54 -19.95 -17.83 -41.95
C VAL A 54 -20.62 -17.23 -40.73
N LEU A 55 -21.94 -17.24 -40.60
CA LEU A 55 -22.69 -16.72 -39.45
C LEU A 55 -22.35 -17.48 -38.17
N VAL A 56 -22.34 -18.82 -38.23
CA VAL A 56 -22.08 -19.69 -37.08
C VAL A 56 -20.65 -19.49 -36.56
N ILE A 57 -19.63 -19.52 -37.43
CA ILE A 57 -18.21 -19.41 -37.02
C ILE A 57 -17.85 -18.02 -36.49
N SER A 58 -18.60 -17.02 -36.95
CA SER A 58 -18.36 -15.63 -36.56
C SER A 58 -18.99 -15.27 -35.22
N CYS A 59 -19.60 -16.20 -34.48
CA CYS A 59 -20.13 -15.89 -33.15
C CYS A 59 -19.02 -15.32 -32.25
N PRO A 60 -19.19 -14.10 -31.69
CA PRO A 60 -18.19 -13.49 -30.80
C PRO A 60 -18.27 -14.03 -29.35
N CYS A 61 -18.63 -15.32 -29.18
CA CYS A 61 -18.87 -15.94 -27.87
C CYS A 61 -17.60 -15.88 -26.99
N ALA A 62 -16.44 -16.21 -27.55
CA ALA A 62 -15.16 -16.13 -26.87
C ALA A 62 -14.79 -14.68 -26.50
N LEU A 63 -15.13 -13.71 -27.37
CA LEU A 63 -14.92 -12.28 -27.11
C LEU A 63 -15.74 -11.81 -25.90
N GLY A 64 -17.00 -12.28 -25.80
CA GLY A 64 -17.89 -11.96 -24.67
C GLY A 64 -17.39 -12.51 -23.33
N LEU A 65 -16.71 -13.67 -23.33
CA LEU A 65 -16.19 -14.33 -22.14
C LEU A 65 -14.78 -13.88 -21.76
N ALA A 66 -13.98 -13.36 -22.67
CA ALA A 66 -12.55 -13.07 -22.50
C ALA A 66 -12.25 -12.17 -21.28
N THR A 67 -13.00 -11.10 -21.09
CA THR A 67 -12.79 -10.18 -19.96
C THR A 67 -13.47 -10.68 -18.68
N PRO A 68 -14.76 -11.06 -18.65
CA PRO A 68 -15.41 -11.44 -17.40
C PRO A 68 -14.73 -12.62 -16.71
N VAL A 69 -14.33 -13.64 -17.45
CA VAL A 69 -13.71 -14.83 -16.87
C VAL A 69 -12.32 -14.49 -16.30
N ALA A 70 -11.49 -13.73 -17.04
CA ALA A 70 -10.18 -13.31 -16.54
C ALA A 70 -10.28 -12.44 -15.29
N VAL A 71 -11.23 -11.49 -15.25
CA VAL A 71 -11.49 -10.64 -14.08
C VAL A 71 -11.98 -11.47 -12.89
N MET A 72 -12.90 -12.41 -13.12
CA MET A 72 -13.43 -13.29 -12.06
C MET A 72 -12.30 -14.14 -11.44
N VAL A 73 -11.46 -14.75 -12.28
CA VAL A 73 -10.31 -15.54 -11.80
C VAL A 73 -9.28 -14.63 -11.12
N GLY A 74 -8.97 -13.47 -11.70
CA GLY A 74 -8.05 -12.49 -11.11
C GLY A 74 -8.52 -12.01 -9.73
N ASN A 75 -9.79 -11.64 -9.57
CA ASN A 75 -10.37 -11.30 -8.27
C ASN A 75 -10.31 -12.48 -7.29
N GLY A 76 -10.59 -13.70 -7.75
CA GLY A 76 -10.49 -14.89 -6.91
C GLY A 76 -9.06 -15.17 -6.42
N VAL A 77 -8.05 -14.95 -7.27
CA VAL A 77 -6.62 -15.03 -6.89
C VAL A 77 -6.27 -13.92 -5.90
N GLY A 78 -6.72 -12.68 -6.15
CA GLY A 78 -6.53 -11.55 -5.26
C GLY A 78 -7.10 -11.82 -3.87
N ALA A 79 -8.36 -12.23 -3.79
CA ALA A 79 -9.06 -12.51 -2.54
C ALA A 79 -8.33 -13.59 -1.70
N LYS A 80 -7.85 -14.68 -2.31
CA LYS A 80 -7.04 -15.70 -1.64
C LYS A 80 -5.74 -15.15 -1.05
N GLN A 81 -5.22 -14.08 -1.63
CA GLN A 81 -3.98 -13.41 -1.18
C GLN A 81 -4.24 -12.18 -0.29
N GLY A 82 -5.52 -11.92 0.05
CA GLY A 82 -5.92 -10.77 0.86
C GLY A 82 -5.95 -9.45 0.09
N ILE A 83 -6.09 -9.49 -1.24
CA ILE A 83 -6.22 -8.32 -2.11
C ILE A 83 -7.64 -8.30 -2.65
N LEU A 84 -8.43 -7.32 -2.23
CA LEU A 84 -9.84 -7.19 -2.61
C LEU A 84 -10.03 -5.99 -3.53
N PHE A 85 -10.35 -6.24 -4.80
CA PHE A 85 -10.75 -5.20 -5.74
C PHE A 85 -12.27 -5.03 -5.66
N LYS A 86 -12.76 -3.81 -5.40
CA LYS A 86 -14.20 -3.55 -5.28
C LYS A 86 -14.98 -3.82 -6.57
N ASN A 87 -14.32 -3.63 -7.71
CA ASN A 87 -14.94 -3.83 -9.01
C ASN A 87 -13.90 -4.17 -10.09
N ALA A 88 -14.39 -4.59 -11.26
CA ALA A 88 -13.54 -4.95 -12.40
C ALA A 88 -12.70 -3.77 -12.93
N ALA A 89 -13.24 -2.54 -12.84
CA ALA A 89 -12.53 -1.35 -13.29
C ALA A 89 -11.33 -1.04 -12.39
N ALA A 90 -11.46 -1.23 -11.07
CA ALA A 90 -10.36 -1.08 -10.12
C ALA A 90 -9.23 -2.06 -10.45
N LEU A 91 -9.55 -3.34 -10.69
CA LEU A 91 -8.56 -4.34 -11.09
C LEU A 91 -7.87 -3.96 -12.40
N GLU A 92 -8.59 -3.47 -13.39
CA GLU A 92 -8.01 -3.08 -14.67
C GLU A 92 -7.18 -1.78 -14.57
N MET A 93 -7.64 -0.78 -13.82
CA MET A 93 -6.96 0.51 -13.68
C MET A 93 -5.66 0.41 -12.88
N THR A 94 -5.62 -0.42 -11.84
CA THR A 94 -4.43 -0.64 -11.00
C THR A 94 -3.17 -0.94 -11.82
N GLY A 95 -3.27 -1.76 -12.86
CA GLY A 95 -2.12 -2.11 -13.71
C GLY A 95 -1.82 -1.10 -14.83
N LYS A 96 -2.53 0.01 -14.89
CA LYS A 96 -2.35 1.09 -15.90
C LYS A 96 -1.82 2.38 -15.30
N THR A 97 -1.56 2.40 -14.01
CA THR A 97 -0.99 3.53 -13.28
C THR A 97 0.53 3.57 -13.44
N ASP A 98 1.12 4.71 -13.14
CA ASP A 98 2.56 4.97 -13.28
C ASP A 98 3.19 5.63 -12.04
N VAL A 99 2.37 6.21 -11.16
CA VAL A 99 2.81 6.83 -9.90
C VAL A 99 2.12 6.17 -8.72
N VAL A 100 2.89 5.85 -7.68
CA VAL A 100 2.37 5.39 -6.38
C VAL A 100 2.69 6.42 -5.32
N VAL A 101 1.65 7.02 -4.74
CA VAL A 101 1.74 7.93 -3.61
C VAL A 101 1.48 7.14 -2.34
N LEU A 102 2.44 7.13 -1.44
CA LEU A 102 2.37 6.44 -0.16
C LEU A 102 2.22 7.46 0.97
N ASP A 103 1.22 7.31 1.81
CA ASP A 103 1.24 8.02 3.09
C ASP A 103 2.43 7.53 3.93
N LYS A 104 2.98 8.39 4.79
CA LYS A 104 4.08 7.99 5.67
C LYS A 104 3.59 7.11 6.81
N THR A 105 2.68 7.65 7.64
CA THR A 105 2.30 7.10 8.95
C THR A 105 1.40 5.87 8.78
N GLY A 106 1.75 4.75 9.45
CA GLY A 106 0.98 3.50 9.34
C GLY A 106 1.14 2.77 7.99
N THR A 107 1.64 3.44 6.94
CA THR A 107 1.85 2.89 5.60
C THR A 107 3.31 2.52 5.37
N ILE A 108 4.22 3.50 5.28
CA ILE A 108 5.68 3.25 5.17
C ILE A 108 6.26 2.89 6.54
N THR A 109 5.75 3.54 7.60
CA THR A 109 6.16 3.36 8.99
C THR A 109 5.13 2.54 9.77
N ASN A 110 5.50 2.09 10.97
CA ASN A 110 4.62 1.30 11.83
C ASN A 110 3.38 2.08 12.32
N GLY A 111 3.44 3.43 12.31
CA GLY A 111 2.39 4.31 12.82
C GLY A 111 2.37 4.40 14.34
N THR A 112 3.26 3.68 14.99
CA THR A 112 3.47 3.71 16.44
C THR A 112 4.86 4.24 16.71
N PRO A 113 5.00 5.40 17.43
CA PRO A 113 6.29 5.90 17.85
C PRO A 113 6.97 4.88 18.77
N GLU A 114 8.30 4.76 18.67
CA GLU A 114 9.12 3.94 19.54
C GLU A 114 10.30 4.75 20.06
N VAL A 115 10.80 4.47 21.27
CA VAL A 115 12.03 5.08 21.80
C VAL A 115 13.22 4.42 21.09
N VAL A 116 13.97 5.20 20.33
CA VAL A 116 15.10 4.71 19.51
C VAL A 116 16.46 5.08 20.08
N ASP A 117 16.58 6.19 20.81
CA ASP A 117 17.83 6.57 21.50
C ASP A 117 17.53 7.11 22.88
N VAL A 118 18.43 6.81 23.80
CA VAL A 118 18.42 7.27 25.20
C VAL A 118 19.77 7.89 25.50
N VAL A 119 19.82 9.23 25.63
CA VAL A 119 21.07 9.95 25.85
C VAL A 119 21.01 10.65 27.21
N PRO A 120 21.60 10.07 28.26
CA PRO A 120 21.66 10.68 29.57
C PRO A 120 22.53 11.96 29.57
N GLY A 121 22.07 12.96 30.30
CA GLY A 121 22.84 14.17 30.56
C GLY A 121 23.95 13.95 31.61
N ASN A 122 24.81 14.96 31.77
CA ASN A 122 25.94 14.88 32.70
C ASN A 122 25.48 14.60 34.14
N GLY A 123 25.97 13.48 34.69
CA GLY A 123 25.70 13.07 36.07
C GLY A 123 24.45 12.20 36.27
N TYR A 124 23.80 11.78 35.20
CA TYR A 124 22.67 10.85 35.24
C TYR A 124 22.99 9.55 34.48
N SER A 125 22.40 8.46 34.93
CA SER A 125 22.47 7.20 34.22
C SER A 125 21.28 7.06 33.24
N GLU A 126 21.37 6.10 32.33
CA GLU A 126 20.23 5.72 31.44
C GLU A 126 19.00 5.32 32.28
N THR A 127 19.22 4.59 33.35
CA THR A 127 18.14 4.16 34.25
C THR A 127 17.46 5.33 34.94
N ASP A 128 18.21 6.38 35.35
CA ASP A 128 17.63 7.56 35.95
C ASP A 128 16.78 8.32 34.94
N LEU A 129 17.31 8.55 33.71
CA LEU A 129 16.59 9.22 32.65
C LEU A 129 15.28 8.51 32.33
N LEU A 130 15.31 7.19 32.19
CA LEU A 130 14.11 6.38 31.89
C LEU A 130 13.13 6.35 33.06
N THR A 131 13.61 6.34 34.30
CA THR A 131 12.74 6.39 35.50
C THR A 131 11.99 7.70 35.58
N PHE A 132 12.66 8.84 35.33
CA PHE A 132 12.05 10.16 35.34
C PHE A 132 11.10 10.34 34.14
N ALA A 133 11.49 9.85 32.96
CA ALA A 133 10.63 9.88 31.78
C ALA A 133 9.32 9.08 32.02
N ALA A 134 9.43 7.88 32.55
CA ALA A 134 8.25 7.08 32.90
C ALA A 134 7.39 7.75 33.98
N SER A 135 8.01 8.38 34.98
CA SER A 135 7.29 9.07 36.04
C SER A 135 6.49 10.26 35.50
N LEU A 136 7.04 10.99 34.52
CA LEU A 136 6.36 12.10 33.87
C LEU A 136 5.25 11.66 32.92
N GLU A 137 5.46 10.56 32.16
CA GLU A 137 4.54 10.12 31.10
C GLU A 137 3.47 9.11 31.56
N GLN A 138 3.51 8.64 32.81
CA GLN A 138 2.59 7.60 33.32
C GLN A 138 1.10 7.95 33.21
N TYR A 139 0.76 9.23 33.15
CA TYR A 139 -0.62 9.72 32.99
C TYR A 139 -0.85 10.40 31.63
N SER A 140 0.11 10.32 30.72
CA SER A 140 0.02 10.91 29.40
C SER A 140 -0.76 10.00 28.45
N GLU A 141 -1.77 10.53 27.77
CA GLU A 141 -2.49 9.84 26.70
C GLU A 141 -1.82 10.01 25.33
N HIS A 142 -0.76 10.80 25.26
CA HIS A 142 -0.08 11.10 24.02
C HIS A 142 0.65 9.87 23.48
N PRO A 143 0.67 9.61 22.14
CA PRO A 143 1.37 8.47 21.54
C PRO A 143 2.84 8.33 21.97
N ILE A 144 3.54 9.45 22.10
CA ILE A 144 4.94 9.50 22.58
C ILE A 144 5.05 9.00 24.02
N GLY A 145 4.12 9.39 24.89
CA GLY A 145 4.08 8.92 26.29
C GLY A 145 3.86 7.40 26.37
N LYS A 146 2.96 6.86 25.53
CA LYS A 146 2.74 5.42 25.45
C LYS A 146 4.00 4.68 24.99
N ALA A 147 4.71 5.21 24.00
CA ALA A 147 5.98 4.66 23.50
C ALA A 147 7.05 4.61 24.62
N ILE A 148 7.19 5.69 25.40
CA ILE A 148 8.12 5.74 26.53
C ILE A 148 7.73 4.74 27.60
N MET A 149 6.46 4.65 27.97
CA MET A 149 5.97 3.71 28.96
C MET A 149 6.15 2.24 28.54
N GLU A 150 5.93 1.92 27.27
CA GLU A 150 6.16 0.59 26.74
C GLU A 150 7.64 0.21 26.77
N TYR A 151 8.52 1.09 26.30
CA TYR A 151 9.97 0.88 26.33
C TYR A 151 10.52 0.67 27.74
N VAL A 152 10.06 1.48 28.69
CA VAL A 152 10.45 1.38 30.12
C VAL A 152 9.90 0.10 30.74
N GLY A 153 8.68 -0.30 30.37
CA GLY A 153 8.06 -1.55 30.81
C GLY A 153 8.85 -2.79 30.39
N GLN A 154 9.35 -2.82 29.15
CA GLN A 154 10.21 -3.90 28.63
C GLN A 154 11.53 -4.01 29.39
N LYS A 155 12.08 -2.87 29.90
CA LYS A 155 13.31 -2.87 30.73
C LYS A 155 13.03 -3.14 32.22
N GLY A 156 11.78 -3.35 32.63
CA GLY A 156 11.40 -3.64 33.99
C GLY A 156 11.55 -2.45 34.96
N ILE A 157 11.69 -1.23 34.45
CA ILE A 157 11.82 0.00 35.23
C ILE A 157 10.43 0.45 35.70
N LYS A 158 10.29 0.89 36.93
CA LYS A 158 9.01 1.36 37.51
C LYS A 158 9.01 2.88 37.64
N PRO A 159 7.92 3.55 37.25
CA PRO A 159 7.78 4.99 37.47
C PRO A 159 7.70 5.29 38.96
N GLN A 160 8.15 6.50 39.34
CA GLN A 160 7.98 7.04 40.68
C GLN A 160 6.62 7.70 40.84
N LYS A 161 6.13 7.85 42.09
CA LYS A 161 4.91 8.61 42.39
C LYS A 161 5.11 10.09 42.10
N ILE A 162 4.16 10.68 41.40
CA ILE A 162 4.15 12.12 41.11
C ILE A 162 2.88 12.80 41.61
N GLU A 163 2.96 14.10 41.77
CA GLU A 163 1.90 15.00 42.13
C GLU A 163 1.85 16.18 41.16
N ASP A 164 0.75 16.92 41.15
CA ASP A 164 0.58 18.14 40.32
C ASP A 164 0.89 17.93 38.83
N PHE A 165 0.45 16.82 38.26
CA PHE A 165 0.65 16.55 36.83
C PHE A 165 -0.11 17.55 35.96
N GLN A 166 0.59 18.20 35.04
CA GLN A 166 0.06 19.19 34.11
C GLN A 166 0.51 18.92 32.68
N VAL A 167 -0.43 18.92 31.74
CA VAL A 167 -0.17 18.90 30.31
C VAL A 167 -0.14 20.35 29.81
N LEU A 168 0.92 20.74 29.14
CA LEU A 168 1.10 22.05 28.52
C LEU A 168 0.97 21.90 27.00
N PRO A 169 -0.20 22.17 26.41
CA PRO A 169 -0.46 21.90 25.01
C PRO A 169 0.57 22.53 24.07
N GLY A 170 1.14 21.72 23.15
CA GLY A 170 2.16 22.14 22.19
C GLY A 170 3.57 22.33 22.75
N ASN A 171 3.78 22.20 24.07
CA ASN A 171 5.04 22.40 24.74
C ASN A 171 5.59 21.12 25.39
N GLY A 172 4.84 20.51 26.31
CA GLY A 172 5.29 19.33 27.04
C GLY A 172 4.48 19.06 28.29
N LEU A 173 5.15 18.46 29.28
CA LEU A 173 4.59 18.02 30.55
C LEU A 173 5.36 18.61 31.72
N ARG A 174 4.66 18.78 32.84
CA ARG A 174 5.23 19.21 34.13
C ARG A 174 4.60 18.38 35.23
N CYS A 175 5.41 17.95 36.21
CA CYS A 175 4.91 17.34 37.44
C CYS A 175 5.85 17.60 38.60
N ARG A 176 5.41 17.21 39.81
CA ARG A 176 6.20 17.24 41.03
C ARG A 176 6.44 15.80 41.48
N LEU A 177 7.68 15.47 41.87
CA LEU A 177 7.99 14.17 42.50
C LEU A 177 7.47 14.15 43.92
N SER A 178 6.79 13.08 44.32
CA SER A 178 6.32 12.89 45.69
C SER A 178 7.48 12.71 46.66
N SER A 179 7.38 13.27 47.86
CA SER A 179 8.41 13.17 48.90
C SER A 179 8.73 11.74 49.33
N GLU A 180 7.77 10.80 49.18
CA GLU A 180 7.99 9.37 49.39
C GLU A 180 8.91 8.71 48.36
N ALA A 181 8.95 9.25 47.14
CA ALA A 181 9.78 8.73 46.04
C ALA A 181 11.25 9.14 46.21
N VAL A 182 11.52 10.28 46.78
CA VAL A 182 12.89 10.82 47.02
C VAL A 182 13.64 9.99 48.07
N SER A 183 12.94 9.47 49.13
CA SER A 183 13.56 8.71 50.19
C SER A 183 14.03 7.30 49.80
N GLN A 184 13.52 6.71 48.73
CA GLN A 184 13.93 5.36 48.24
C GLN A 184 15.18 5.33 47.36
N ASN A 185 15.58 6.46 46.78
CA ASN A 185 16.69 6.55 45.82
C ASN A 185 17.93 7.29 46.34
N GLU A 186 18.01 7.56 47.66
CA GLU A 186 19.10 8.38 48.30
C GLU A 186 20.54 7.86 48.11
N ARG A 187 20.75 6.66 47.57
CA ARG A 187 22.13 6.13 47.35
C ARG A 187 22.80 6.61 46.06
N GLY A 188 22.08 7.28 45.16
CA GLY A 188 22.61 7.80 43.89
C GLY A 188 22.56 9.32 43.69
N PHE A 189 21.71 10.04 44.43
CA PHE A 189 21.28 11.36 44.04
C PHE A 189 22.13 12.53 44.57
N CYS A 190 22.84 12.39 45.71
CA CYS A 190 23.66 13.46 46.31
C CYS A 190 24.81 12.92 47.11
N ALA A 191 25.92 12.53 46.50
CA ALA A 191 27.20 12.50 47.23
C ALA A 191 27.71 13.90 47.39
N GLY A 192 27.17 14.70 48.35
CA GLY A 192 27.80 15.97 48.68
C GLY A 192 26.99 17.09 49.27
N GLN A 193 25.70 16.98 49.61
CA GLN A 193 24.99 18.09 50.26
C GLN A 193 24.09 17.64 51.42
N ASN A 194 24.08 18.45 52.49
CA ASN A 194 23.46 18.21 53.79
C ASN A 194 21.95 17.94 53.72
N HIS A 195 21.53 16.82 54.28
CA HIS A 195 20.15 16.44 54.53
C HIS A 195 19.44 17.41 55.49
N SER A 196 18.64 18.35 54.98
CA SER A 196 17.59 19.00 55.82
C SER A 196 16.53 19.78 55.03
N GLN A 197 16.38 19.60 53.72
CA GLN A 197 15.18 20.12 53.01
C GLN A 197 14.71 19.06 52.01
N ILE A 198 13.53 18.47 52.29
CA ILE A 198 12.76 17.69 51.30
C ILE A 198 12.31 18.72 50.27
N SER A 199 13.16 18.91 49.23
CA SER A 199 12.81 19.81 48.12
C SER A 199 11.87 19.06 47.20
N ASP A 200 10.70 19.63 46.97
CA ASP A 200 9.75 19.21 45.94
C ASP A 200 10.43 19.34 44.56
N HIS A 201 10.96 18.25 44.03
CA HIS A 201 11.59 18.25 42.73
C HIS A 201 10.57 18.38 41.61
N ILE A 202 10.71 19.34 40.73
CA ILE A 202 9.86 19.58 39.58
C ILE A 202 10.49 18.89 38.36
N LEU A 203 9.75 17.97 37.74
CA LEU A 203 10.11 17.38 36.47
C LEU A 203 9.43 18.10 35.32
N LEU A 204 10.21 18.37 34.27
CA LEU A 204 9.77 18.93 32.99
C LEU A 204 10.18 18.00 31.85
N GLY A 205 9.27 17.79 30.92
CA GLY A 205 9.58 17.05 29.68
C GLY A 205 8.88 17.69 28.49
N GLY A 206 9.57 17.76 27.36
CA GLY A 206 8.98 18.33 26.17
C GLY A 206 9.99 18.71 25.07
N ASN A 207 9.55 19.57 24.17
CA ASN A 207 10.41 20.04 23.06
C ASN A 207 11.50 21.02 23.54
N GLY A 208 12.56 21.18 22.73
CA GLY A 208 13.67 22.03 23.07
C GLY A 208 13.28 23.49 23.28
N LYS A 209 12.27 24.02 22.58
CA LYS A 209 11.77 25.38 22.74
C LYS A 209 11.12 25.59 24.12
N PHE A 210 10.43 24.60 24.63
CA PHE A 210 9.82 24.65 25.96
C PHE A 210 10.89 24.55 27.05
N ILE A 211 11.76 23.53 26.95
CA ILE A 211 12.80 23.30 27.98
C ILE A 211 13.81 24.46 28.04
N SER A 212 14.14 25.11 26.92
CA SER A 212 15.06 26.29 26.91
C SER A 212 14.53 27.52 27.66
N GLN A 213 13.25 27.57 28.02
CA GLN A 213 12.69 28.62 28.88
C GLN A 213 13.12 28.46 30.35
N TYR A 214 13.46 27.24 30.76
CA TYR A 214 13.80 26.90 32.15
C TYR A 214 15.28 26.54 32.29
N VAL A 215 15.85 25.80 31.33
CA VAL A 215 17.21 25.28 31.37
C VAL A 215 18.06 25.86 30.24
N THR A 216 19.26 26.30 30.53
CA THR A 216 20.22 26.69 29.50
C THR A 216 20.79 25.43 28.84
N LEU A 217 20.36 25.14 27.60
CA LEU A 217 20.87 24.02 26.81
C LEU A 217 22.31 24.35 26.33
N SER A 218 23.22 23.42 26.50
CA SER A 218 24.57 23.52 25.94
C SER A 218 24.56 23.45 24.42
N GLU A 219 25.61 23.97 23.77
CA GLU A 219 25.73 23.81 22.31
C GLU A 219 25.84 22.34 21.88
N ALA A 220 26.43 21.48 22.73
CA ALA A 220 26.47 20.04 22.50
C ALA A 220 25.07 19.41 22.49
N ASP A 221 24.18 19.79 23.45
CA ASP A 221 22.80 19.29 23.52
C ASP A 221 21.98 19.74 22.31
N LYS A 222 22.16 20.96 21.85
CA LYS A 222 21.49 21.47 20.65
C LYS A 222 21.94 20.75 19.39
N THR A 223 23.26 20.57 19.21
CA THR A 223 23.85 19.87 18.08
C THR A 223 23.37 18.42 18.03
N LEU A 224 23.36 17.72 19.18
CA LEU A 224 22.87 16.37 19.30
C LEU A 224 21.39 16.28 18.88
N ALA A 225 20.57 17.18 19.37
CA ALA A 225 19.15 17.19 19.01
C ALA A 225 18.91 17.51 17.53
N GLU A 226 19.73 18.39 16.94
CA GLU A 226 19.69 18.67 15.49
C GLU A 226 20.13 17.43 14.66
N GLU A 227 21.14 16.70 15.13
CA GLU A 227 21.56 15.45 14.52
C GLU A 227 20.45 14.40 14.58
N LEU A 228 19.81 14.20 15.75
CA LEU A 228 18.68 13.28 15.90
C LEU A 228 17.50 13.69 15.00
N ALA A 229 17.19 14.99 14.97
CA ALA A 229 16.13 15.49 14.09
C ALA A 229 16.45 15.29 12.59
N SER A 230 17.73 15.45 12.20
CA SER A 230 18.18 15.19 10.82
C SER A 230 18.08 13.72 10.41
N GLN A 231 18.02 12.82 11.40
CA GLN A 231 17.80 11.38 11.21
C GLN A 231 16.29 11.00 11.20
N GLY A 232 15.38 11.97 11.27
CA GLY A 232 13.95 11.73 11.31
C GLY A 232 13.41 11.37 12.70
N LYS A 233 14.20 11.59 13.78
CA LYS A 233 13.81 11.32 15.16
C LYS A 233 13.31 12.60 15.83
N THR A 234 12.38 12.44 16.78
CA THR A 234 11.87 13.56 17.58
C THR A 234 12.57 13.60 18.94
N PRO A 235 13.45 14.59 19.20
CA PRO A 235 14.11 14.71 20.48
C PRO A 235 13.15 15.27 21.54
N ILE A 236 13.11 14.60 22.70
CA ILE A 236 12.35 14.97 23.88
C ILE A 236 13.35 15.22 24.99
N TYR A 237 13.35 16.42 25.50
CA TYR A 237 14.23 16.83 26.58
C TYR A 237 13.54 16.61 27.93
N LEU A 238 14.30 16.11 28.88
CA LEU A 238 13.87 16.00 30.27
C LEU A 238 14.75 16.86 31.18
N ALA A 239 14.13 17.63 32.06
CA ALA A 239 14.80 18.49 32.99
C ALA A 239 14.22 18.37 34.40
N ILE A 240 15.01 18.69 35.40
CA ILE A 240 14.64 18.73 36.82
C ILE A 240 14.97 20.09 37.44
N ASP A 241 14.13 20.53 38.37
CA ASP A 241 14.29 21.74 39.17
C ASP A 241 14.48 23.05 38.36
N GLU A 242 13.94 23.06 37.13
CA GLU A 242 13.96 24.21 36.23
C GLU A 242 15.42 24.77 35.95
N ASN A 243 16.45 23.96 36.18
CA ASN A 243 17.84 24.38 35.99
C ASN A 243 18.80 23.30 35.48
N LYS A 244 18.41 22.03 35.43
CA LYS A 244 19.31 20.94 35.10
C LYS A 244 18.69 19.97 34.09
N LEU A 245 19.38 19.76 32.99
CA LEU A 245 19.00 18.77 31.97
C LEU A 245 19.36 17.36 32.46
N ILE A 246 18.36 16.46 32.52
CA ILE A 246 18.54 15.03 32.86
C ILE A 246 19.03 14.27 31.63
N GLY A 247 18.54 14.62 30.42
CA GLY A 247 18.94 14.00 29.19
C GLY A 247 17.91 14.21 28.07
N ILE A 248 18.16 13.52 26.96
CA ILE A 248 17.34 13.57 25.75
C ILE A 248 16.93 12.14 25.39
N LEU A 249 15.63 11.95 25.19
CA LEU A 249 15.08 10.74 24.55
C LEU A 249 14.78 11.06 23.09
N ALA A 250 15.09 10.16 22.18
CA ALA A 250 14.66 10.29 20.80
C ALA A 250 13.57 9.24 20.51
N VAL A 251 12.45 9.73 20.00
CA VAL A 251 11.32 8.91 19.58
C VAL A 251 11.14 9.03 18.08
N ALA A 252 10.96 7.89 17.41
CA ALA A 252 10.73 7.86 15.98
C ALA A 252 9.64 6.86 15.63
N ASP A 253 8.94 7.13 14.55
CA ASP A 253 8.07 6.15 13.89
C ASP A 253 8.94 5.34 12.93
N THR A 254 9.19 4.08 13.26
CA THR A 254 10.15 3.22 12.56
C THR A 254 9.63 2.78 11.20
N ILE A 255 10.52 2.75 10.20
CA ILE A 255 10.18 2.28 8.84
C ILE A 255 9.98 0.77 8.88
N LYS A 256 8.88 0.30 8.30
CA LYS A 256 8.63 -1.14 8.15
C LYS A 256 9.70 -1.77 7.25
N GLU A 257 10.26 -2.91 7.65
CA GLU A 257 11.25 -3.62 6.84
C GLU A 257 10.69 -4.00 5.45
N ASP A 258 9.43 -4.40 5.39
CA ASP A 258 8.76 -4.72 4.14
C ASP A 258 8.43 -3.47 3.31
N GLY A 259 8.38 -2.28 3.93
CA GLY A 259 8.20 -1.00 3.25
C GLY A 259 9.33 -0.69 2.28
N ILE A 260 10.59 -0.82 2.73
CA ILE A 260 11.78 -0.61 1.88
C ILE A 260 11.78 -1.60 0.71
N LEU A 261 11.42 -2.86 0.97
CA LEU A 261 11.34 -3.88 -0.08
C LEU A 261 10.24 -3.58 -1.09
N ALA A 262 9.07 -3.16 -0.62
CA ALA A 262 7.94 -2.81 -1.47
C ALA A 262 8.27 -1.63 -2.39
N ILE A 263 8.90 -0.58 -1.86
CA ILE A 263 9.35 0.58 -2.61
C ILE A 263 10.37 0.15 -3.70
N LYS A 264 11.32 -0.69 -3.33
CA LYS A 264 12.28 -1.24 -4.30
C LYS A 264 11.58 -2.05 -5.40
N GLU A 265 10.63 -2.92 -5.05
CA GLU A 265 9.85 -3.70 -6.01
C GLU A 265 9.03 -2.82 -6.95
N LEU A 266 8.43 -1.72 -6.46
CA LEU A 266 7.71 -0.75 -7.27
C LEU A 266 8.63 -0.06 -8.28
N LYS A 267 9.82 0.36 -7.85
CA LYS A 267 10.83 0.97 -8.73
C LYS A 267 11.34 -0.01 -9.81
N GLU A 268 11.56 -1.28 -9.45
CA GLU A 268 11.90 -2.34 -10.43
C GLU A 268 10.78 -2.58 -11.46
N MET A 269 9.53 -2.24 -11.11
CA MET A 269 8.39 -2.26 -12.02
C MET A 269 8.20 -0.95 -12.80
N ASN A 270 9.14 -0.01 -12.72
CA ASN A 270 9.13 1.32 -13.33
C ASN A 270 8.00 2.24 -12.84
N TYR A 271 7.59 2.11 -11.57
CA TYR A 271 6.71 3.07 -10.91
C TYR A 271 7.52 4.16 -10.24
N SER A 272 7.08 5.41 -10.37
CA SER A 272 7.57 6.51 -9.55
C SER A 272 6.90 6.45 -8.18
N VAL A 273 7.70 6.47 -7.11
CA VAL A 273 7.20 6.36 -5.73
C VAL A 273 7.34 7.69 -5.02
N VAL A 274 6.23 8.25 -4.57
CA VAL A 274 6.13 9.53 -3.88
C VAL A 274 5.69 9.30 -2.44
N MET A 275 6.40 9.84 -1.46
CA MET A 275 5.97 9.86 -0.07
C MET A 275 5.23 11.17 0.22
N LEU A 276 4.07 11.08 0.86
CA LEU A 276 3.24 12.21 1.28
C LEU A 276 3.13 12.22 2.80
N THR A 277 3.41 13.36 3.45
CA THR A 277 3.39 13.47 4.91
C THR A 277 3.10 14.88 5.40
N GLY A 278 2.52 14.99 6.60
CA GLY A 278 2.38 16.25 7.34
C GLY A 278 3.62 16.65 8.14
N ASP A 279 4.66 15.84 8.16
CA ASP A 279 5.91 16.16 8.87
C ASP A 279 6.64 17.31 8.19
N ASN A 280 7.52 17.97 8.96
CA ASN A 280 8.41 18.99 8.43
C ASN A 280 9.36 18.40 7.37
N ALA A 281 9.80 19.26 6.43
CA ALA A 281 10.61 18.87 5.30
C ALA A 281 11.89 18.10 5.67
N LYS A 282 12.61 18.50 6.73
CA LYS A 282 13.88 17.86 7.15
C LYS A 282 13.65 16.40 7.58
N THR A 283 12.67 16.17 8.46
CA THR A 283 12.32 14.83 8.93
C THR A 283 11.79 13.95 7.78
N ALA A 284 10.94 14.53 6.94
CA ALA A 284 10.36 13.83 5.80
C ALA A 284 11.43 13.39 4.77
N GLU A 285 12.37 14.26 4.43
CA GLU A 285 13.48 13.95 3.53
C GLU A 285 14.40 12.84 4.09
N ALA A 286 14.68 12.87 5.40
CA ALA A 286 15.48 11.83 6.04
C ALA A 286 14.80 10.45 5.93
N ILE A 287 13.52 10.37 6.25
CA ILE A 287 12.72 9.13 6.15
C ILE A 287 12.59 8.69 4.69
N GLY A 288 12.29 9.61 3.78
CA GLY A 288 12.17 9.32 2.35
C GLY A 288 13.45 8.75 1.75
N LYS A 289 14.62 9.29 2.13
CA LYS A 289 15.92 8.77 1.73
C LYS A 289 16.19 7.36 2.28
N GLN A 290 15.85 7.12 3.55
CA GLN A 290 15.98 5.80 4.16
C GLN A 290 15.04 4.78 3.51
N ALA A 291 13.80 5.15 3.24
CA ALA A 291 12.81 4.31 2.56
C ALA A 291 13.12 4.09 1.08
N GLY A 292 13.90 5.00 0.45
CA GLY A 292 14.31 4.91 -0.95
C GLY A 292 13.25 5.39 -1.95
N VAL A 293 12.33 6.31 -1.56
CA VAL A 293 11.34 6.92 -2.45
C VAL A 293 12.01 7.87 -3.47
N ASP A 294 11.31 8.18 -4.56
CA ASP A 294 11.85 9.08 -5.60
C ASP A 294 11.60 10.55 -5.27
N ARG A 295 10.49 10.84 -4.60
CA ARG A 295 10.09 12.20 -4.23
C ARG A 295 9.40 12.23 -2.87
N VAL A 296 9.63 13.29 -2.12
CA VAL A 296 8.96 13.58 -0.84
C VAL A 296 8.14 14.86 -0.98
N ILE A 297 6.90 14.83 -0.49
CA ILE A 297 6.03 15.99 -0.37
C ILE A 297 5.68 16.11 1.12
N ALA A 298 6.30 17.10 1.77
CA ALA A 298 6.22 17.36 3.21
C ALA A 298 5.29 18.53 3.54
N ASP A 299 5.07 18.76 4.84
CA ASP A 299 4.27 19.89 5.38
C ASP A 299 2.82 19.92 4.84
N VAL A 300 2.24 18.76 4.49
CA VAL A 300 0.89 18.68 3.92
C VAL A 300 -0.12 18.39 5.01
N LEU A 301 -1.01 19.33 5.27
CA LEU A 301 -2.13 19.14 6.17
C LEU A 301 -3.09 18.03 5.64
N PRO A 302 -3.88 17.38 6.52
CA PRO A 302 -4.80 16.32 6.10
C PRO A 302 -5.71 16.71 4.93
N ASP A 303 -6.28 17.91 4.98
CA ASP A 303 -7.15 18.45 3.91
C ASP A 303 -6.39 18.78 2.61
N GLY A 304 -5.09 19.01 2.69
CA GLY A 304 -4.22 19.28 1.53
C GLY A 304 -3.80 18.03 0.75
N LYS A 305 -3.91 16.83 1.33
CA LYS A 305 -3.50 15.59 0.66
C LYS A 305 -4.27 15.34 -0.63
N GLU A 306 -5.58 15.62 -0.65
CA GLU A 306 -6.43 15.49 -1.84
C GLU A 306 -5.96 16.42 -2.96
N GLU A 307 -5.54 17.64 -2.63
CA GLU A 307 -5.06 18.61 -3.62
C GLU A 307 -3.75 18.17 -4.28
N VAL A 308 -2.81 17.65 -3.49
CA VAL A 308 -1.55 17.08 -4.00
C VAL A 308 -1.82 15.94 -4.97
N VAL A 309 -2.71 15.01 -4.62
CA VAL A 309 -3.09 13.89 -5.50
C VAL A 309 -3.72 14.43 -6.80
N ARG A 310 -4.60 15.44 -6.70
CA ARG A 310 -5.24 16.07 -7.86
C ARG A 310 -4.23 16.73 -8.80
N GLU A 311 -3.19 17.38 -8.26
CA GLU A 311 -2.13 17.97 -9.07
C GLU A 311 -1.31 16.89 -9.80
N LEU A 312 -0.94 15.81 -9.12
CA LEU A 312 -0.22 14.70 -9.74
C LEU A 312 -1.04 14.02 -10.85
N MET A 313 -2.35 13.94 -10.69
CA MET A 313 -3.27 13.36 -11.69
C MET A 313 -3.38 14.16 -12.99
N LYS A 314 -2.87 15.39 -13.06
CA LYS A 314 -2.88 16.18 -14.32
C LYS A 314 -1.94 15.57 -15.36
N GLU A 315 -0.85 14.95 -14.92
CA GLU A 315 0.21 14.42 -15.80
C GLU A 315 0.35 12.89 -15.69
N HIS A 316 -0.10 12.31 -14.57
CA HIS A 316 0.12 10.91 -14.22
C HIS A 316 -1.18 10.19 -13.86
N ARG A 317 -1.14 8.87 -13.90
CA ARG A 317 -2.17 8.01 -13.30
C ARG A 317 -1.70 7.54 -11.95
N VAL A 318 -2.42 7.93 -10.93
CA VAL A 318 -1.98 7.87 -9.53
C VAL A 318 -2.69 6.76 -8.77
N ILE A 319 -1.89 5.93 -8.08
CA ILE A 319 -2.35 5.13 -6.94
C ILE A 319 -2.07 5.93 -5.67
N MET A 320 -3.07 6.14 -4.83
CA MET A 320 -2.88 6.60 -3.45
C MET A 320 -3.01 5.43 -2.50
N VAL A 321 -2.05 5.29 -1.58
CA VAL A 321 -2.01 4.24 -0.56
C VAL A 321 -2.01 4.88 0.81
N GLY A 322 -2.94 4.48 1.68
CA GLY A 322 -3.06 4.99 3.04
C GLY A 322 -3.77 3.98 3.95
N ASP A 323 -3.78 4.23 5.25
CA ASP A 323 -4.37 3.36 6.27
C ASP A 323 -5.52 4.00 7.06
N GLY A 324 -5.64 5.32 7.01
CA GLY A 324 -6.43 6.09 7.95
C GLY A 324 -7.59 6.89 7.38
N ILE A 325 -8.38 7.42 8.32
CA ILE A 325 -9.50 8.33 8.06
C ILE A 325 -9.02 9.60 7.35
N ASN A 326 -7.83 10.07 7.71
CA ASN A 326 -7.23 11.30 7.17
C ASN A 326 -6.90 11.20 5.68
N ASP A 327 -6.76 9.99 5.15
CA ASP A 327 -6.42 9.73 3.75
C ASP A 327 -7.65 9.50 2.87
N ALA A 328 -8.84 9.33 3.45
CA ALA A 328 -10.06 9.00 2.73
C ALA A 328 -10.38 9.97 1.57
N PRO A 329 -10.23 11.31 1.70
CA PRO A 329 -10.40 12.23 0.59
C PRO A 329 -9.39 11.99 -0.53
N ALA A 330 -8.12 11.75 -0.21
CA ALA A 330 -7.04 11.49 -1.16
C ALA A 330 -7.21 10.13 -1.85
N LEU A 331 -7.61 9.08 -1.09
CA LEU A 331 -7.95 7.75 -1.63
C LEU A 331 -9.09 7.82 -2.65
N THR A 332 -10.17 8.55 -2.31
CA THR A 332 -11.32 8.73 -3.21
C THR A 332 -10.95 9.54 -4.45
N ARG A 333 -10.01 10.47 -4.33
CA ARG A 333 -9.61 11.36 -5.42
C ARG A 333 -8.72 10.68 -6.44
N ALA A 334 -7.80 9.82 -6.03
CA ALA A 334 -6.85 9.13 -6.88
C ALA A 334 -7.54 8.32 -8.01
N ASP A 335 -6.80 7.96 -9.07
CA ASP A 335 -7.28 7.01 -10.06
C ASP A 335 -7.57 5.66 -9.43
N ILE A 336 -6.75 5.25 -8.46
CA ILE A 336 -6.95 4.08 -7.61
C ILE A 336 -6.57 4.43 -6.18
N GLY A 337 -7.51 4.30 -5.25
CA GLY A 337 -7.26 4.32 -3.81
C GLY A 337 -7.01 2.91 -3.29
N MET A 338 -5.94 2.71 -2.52
CA MET A 338 -5.63 1.44 -1.84
C MET A 338 -5.58 1.66 -0.33
N ALA A 339 -6.41 0.94 0.43
CA ALA A 339 -6.36 0.92 1.89
C ALA A 339 -5.53 -0.28 2.37
N ILE A 340 -4.57 -0.06 3.27
CA ILE A 340 -3.72 -1.12 3.87
C ILE A 340 -4.25 -1.51 5.25
N GLY A 341 -4.21 -2.83 5.53
CA GLY A 341 -4.61 -3.41 6.80
C GLY A 341 -6.12 -3.49 6.99
N ALA A 342 -6.55 -3.87 8.18
CA ALA A 342 -7.94 -3.74 8.61
C ALA A 342 -8.25 -2.27 8.93
N GLY A 343 -7.97 -1.37 7.97
CA GLY A 343 -8.17 0.07 8.11
C GLY A 343 -9.55 0.41 8.65
N THR A 344 -9.75 1.65 9.05
CA THR A 344 -11.07 2.11 9.50
C THR A 344 -12.12 1.86 8.41
N ASP A 345 -13.35 1.60 8.79
CA ASP A 345 -14.47 1.39 7.85
C ASP A 345 -14.53 2.52 6.80
N VAL A 346 -14.18 3.74 7.20
CA VAL A 346 -14.13 4.92 6.33
C VAL A 346 -13.07 4.79 5.24
N ALA A 347 -11.86 4.31 5.57
CA ALA A 347 -10.79 4.09 4.58
C ALA A 347 -11.13 2.93 3.64
N ILE A 348 -11.73 1.86 4.19
CA ILE A 348 -12.22 0.74 3.40
C ILE A 348 -13.28 1.23 2.40
N ASP A 349 -14.23 2.07 2.83
CA ASP A 349 -15.27 2.59 1.95
C ASP A 349 -14.74 3.55 0.89
N ALA A 350 -13.71 4.32 1.18
CA ALA A 350 -13.08 5.28 0.27
C ALA A 350 -12.19 4.62 -0.80
N ALA A 351 -11.57 3.47 -0.49
CA ALA A 351 -10.61 2.82 -1.37
C ALA A 351 -11.29 1.99 -2.48
N ASP A 352 -10.63 1.86 -3.63
CA ASP A 352 -10.99 0.95 -4.72
C ASP A 352 -10.44 -0.46 -4.53
N VAL A 353 -9.33 -0.57 -3.79
CA VAL A 353 -8.64 -1.82 -3.46
C VAL A 353 -8.39 -1.87 -1.96
N VAL A 354 -8.77 -2.97 -1.32
CA VAL A 354 -8.52 -3.20 0.10
C VAL A 354 -7.47 -4.30 0.25
N LEU A 355 -6.39 -3.98 0.94
CA LEU A 355 -5.27 -4.87 1.21
C LEU A 355 -5.40 -5.39 2.65
N MET A 356 -6.01 -6.58 2.80
CA MET A 356 -6.36 -7.18 4.11
C MET A 356 -5.14 -7.67 4.90
N ARG A 357 -4.04 -7.95 4.22
CA ARG A 357 -2.79 -8.32 4.88
C ARG A 357 -2.01 -7.08 5.25
N GLU A 358 -1.51 -7.06 6.47
CA GLU A 358 -0.52 -6.07 6.87
C GLU A 358 0.74 -6.21 6.02
N GLY A 359 1.31 -5.08 5.66
CA GLY A 359 2.54 -5.01 4.90
C GLY A 359 2.41 -4.36 3.53
N LEU A 360 3.36 -3.45 3.27
CA LEU A 360 3.37 -2.63 2.05
C LEU A 360 3.63 -3.46 0.78
N ARG A 361 4.22 -4.66 0.89
CA ARG A 361 4.46 -5.57 -0.26
C ARG A 361 3.19 -6.06 -0.92
N THR A 362 2.03 -5.91 -0.30
CA THR A 362 0.73 -6.20 -0.91
C THR A 362 0.42 -5.23 -2.05
N VAL A 363 0.96 -4.00 -2.03
CA VAL A 363 0.77 -3.01 -3.11
C VAL A 363 1.40 -3.46 -4.42
N PRO A 364 2.72 -3.76 -4.52
CA PRO A 364 3.30 -4.29 -5.75
C PRO A 364 2.69 -5.64 -6.16
N ALA A 365 2.23 -6.46 -5.21
CA ALA A 365 1.53 -7.72 -5.52
C ALA A 365 0.17 -7.46 -6.20
N ALA A 366 -0.61 -6.48 -5.74
CA ALA A 366 -1.88 -6.08 -6.37
C ALA A 366 -1.65 -5.56 -7.79
N ILE A 367 -0.63 -4.74 -8.00
CA ILE A 367 -0.25 -4.21 -9.32
C ILE A 367 0.15 -5.36 -10.27
N ARG A 368 0.99 -6.30 -9.82
CA ARG A 368 1.38 -7.48 -10.64
C ARG A 368 0.18 -8.33 -11.03
N LEU A 369 -0.74 -8.56 -10.09
CA LEU A 369 -1.97 -9.32 -10.37
C LEU A 369 -2.82 -8.62 -11.42
N SER A 370 -3.00 -7.31 -11.29
CA SER A 370 -3.72 -6.50 -12.28
C SER A 370 -3.06 -6.58 -13.65
N MET A 371 -1.75 -6.37 -13.74
CA MET A 371 -0.99 -6.46 -15.00
C MET A 371 -1.09 -7.85 -15.64
N ALA A 372 -1.01 -8.92 -14.84
CA ALA A 372 -1.18 -10.29 -15.31
C ALA A 372 -2.58 -10.53 -15.85
N THR A 373 -3.61 -10.02 -15.17
CA THR A 373 -5.01 -10.14 -15.60
C THR A 373 -5.25 -9.38 -16.91
N ILE A 374 -4.72 -8.15 -17.04
CA ILE A 374 -4.81 -7.36 -18.28
C ILE A 374 -4.12 -8.10 -19.44
N ARG A 375 -2.95 -8.69 -19.20
CA ARG A 375 -2.24 -9.49 -20.21
C ARG A 375 -3.08 -10.68 -20.64
N ASN A 376 -3.65 -11.40 -19.70
CA ASN A 376 -4.53 -12.55 -19.96
C ASN A 376 -5.76 -12.15 -20.79
N ILE A 377 -6.39 -11.01 -20.48
CA ILE A 377 -7.49 -10.45 -21.27
C ILE A 377 -7.04 -10.18 -22.72
N LYS A 378 -5.87 -9.55 -22.91
CA LYS A 378 -5.33 -9.25 -24.23
C LYS A 378 -5.03 -10.54 -25.02
N GLU A 379 -4.46 -11.55 -24.38
CA GLU A 379 -4.22 -12.87 -24.99
C GLU A 379 -5.52 -13.53 -25.42
N ASN A 380 -6.54 -13.54 -24.57
CA ASN A 380 -7.86 -14.10 -24.87
C ASN A 380 -8.52 -13.38 -26.07
N LEU A 381 -8.47 -12.05 -26.10
CA LEU A 381 -8.99 -11.26 -27.19
C LEU A 381 -8.24 -11.52 -28.49
N PHE A 382 -6.93 -11.61 -28.46
CA PHE A 382 -6.08 -11.91 -29.61
C PHE A 382 -6.48 -13.25 -30.25
N TRP A 383 -6.53 -14.31 -29.43
CA TRP A 383 -6.91 -15.64 -29.95
C TRP A 383 -8.34 -15.70 -30.46
N ALA A 384 -9.28 -14.99 -29.80
CA ALA A 384 -10.67 -14.90 -30.25
C ALA A 384 -10.78 -14.22 -31.64
N PHE A 385 -9.93 -13.23 -31.94
CA PHE A 385 -9.91 -12.57 -33.25
C PHE A 385 -9.21 -13.43 -34.32
N VAL A 386 -8.04 -13.98 -33.99
CA VAL A 386 -7.27 -14.82 -34.93
C VAL A 386 -8.11 -16.01 -35.41
N TYR A 387 -8.83 -16.65 -34.50
CA TYR A 387 -9.74 -17.74 -34.83
C TYR A 387 -10.79 -17.31 -35.89
N ASN A 388 -11.42 -16.17 -35.72
CA ASN A 388 -12.43 -15.66 -36.64
C ASN A 388 -11.81 -15.22 -37.97
N ILE A 389 -10.62 -14.61 -37.99
CA ILE A 389 -9.91 -14.19 -39.20
C ILE A 389 -9.58 -15.40 -40.10
N ILE A 390 -9.21 -16.52 -39.50
CA ILE A 390 -8.93 -17.77 -40.24
C ILE A 390 -10.22 -18.52 -40.59
N GLY A 391 -11.15 -18.58 -39.65
CA GLY A 391 -12.37 -19.36 -39.75
C GLY A 391 -13.37 -18.81 -40.77
N ILE A 392 -13.57 -17.50 -40.84
CA ILE A 392 -14.54 -16.87 -41.74
C ILE A 392 -14.22 -17.18 -43.23
N PRO A 393 -12.99 -16.97 -43.77
CA PRO A 393 -12.66 -17.35 -45.14
C PRO A 393 -12.80 -18.85 -45.42
N LEU A 394 -12.45 -19.70 -44.43
CA LEU A 394 -12.63 -21.16 -44.57
C LEU A 394 -14.10 -21.54 -44.64
N ALA A 395 -14.95 -20.94 -43.81
CA ALA A 395 -16.41 -21.14 -43.83
C ALA A 395 -17.05 -20.63 -45.11
N ALA A 396 -16.59 -19.47 -45.61
CA ALA A 396 -17.02 -18.92 -46.87
C ALA A 396 -16.67 -19.80 -48.09
N GLY A 397 -15.71 -20.72 -47.91
CA GLY A 397 -15.29 -21.63 -48.98
C GLY A 397 -14.27 -21.04 -49.94
N VAL A 398 -13.47 -20.06 -49.53
CA VAL A 398 -12.45 -19.41 -50.36
C VAL A 398 -11.46 -20.40 -50.96
N TRP A 399 -11.12 -21.47 -50.23
CA TRP A 399 -10.20 -22.51 -50.69
C TRP A 399 -10.90 -23.69 -51.40
N TYR A 400 -12.23 -23.67 -51.51
CA TYR A 400 -12.98 -24.75 -52.18
C TYR A 400 -12.60 -24.91 -53.66
N PRO A 401 -12.46 -23.85 -54.48
CA PRO A 401 -12.09 -24.00 -55.88
C PRO A 401 -10.69 -24.59 -56.09
N MET A 402 -9.74 -24.36 -55.16
CA MET A 402 -8.37 -24.82 -55.29
C MET A 402 -8.12 -26.22 -54.73
N PHE A 403 -8.73 -26.49 -53.56
CA PHE A 403 -8.43 -27.72 -52.79
C PHE A 403 -9.64 -28.59 -52.52
N GLY A 404 -10.84 -28.19 -52.94
CA GLY A 404 -12.08 -28.93 -52.67
C GLY A 404 -12.51 -28.94 -51.19
N TRP A 405 -11.88 -28.08 -50.37
CA TRP A 405 -12.14 -28.05 -48.92
C TRP A 405 -13.51 -27.46 -48.61
N LYS A 406 -14.33 -28.28 -47.94
CA LYS A 406 -15.67 -27.88 -47.47
C LYS A 406 -15.71 -27.91 -45.96
N LEU A 407 -15.89 -26.75 -45.32
CA LEU A 407 -16.15 -26.72 -43.91
C LEU A 407 -17.61 -27.13 -43.63
N ASN A 408 -17.80 -28.23 -42.92
CA ASN A 408 -19.13 -28.59 -42.42
C ASN A 408 -19.51 -27.61 -41.28
N PRO A 409 -20.76 -27.08 -41.25
CA PRO A 409 -21.23 -26.22 -40.18
C PRO A 409 -21.04 -26.80 -38.76
N MET A 410 -21.12 -28.14 -38.62
CA MET A 410 -20.86 -28.82 -37.35
C MET A 410 -19.44 -28.64 -36.85
N PHE A 411 -18.43 -28.66 -37.75
CA PHE A 411 -17.05 -28.36 -37.37
C PHE A 411 -16.87 -26.90 -36.96
N GLY A 412 -17.59 -25.96 -37.58
CA GLY A 412 -17.63 -24.56 -37.18
C GLY A 412 -18.16 -24.40 -35.75
N ALA A 413 -19.26 -25.07 -35.41
CA ALA A 413 -19.84 -25.04 -34.06
C ALA A 413 -18.91 -25.70 -33.02
N PHE A 414 -18.27 -26.81 -33.34
CA PHE A 414 -17.28 -27.46 -32.49
C PHE A 414 -16.05 -26.55 -32.23
N ALA A 415 -15.51 -25.97 -33.25
CA ALA A 415 -14.37 -25.06 -33.16
C ALA A 415 -14.70 -23.82 -32.32
N MET A 416 -15.93 -23.29 -32.40
CA MET A 416 -16.43 -22.19 -31.57
C MET A 416 -16.51 -22.61 -30.09
N SER A 417 -17.00 -23.80 -29.79
CA SER A 417 -17.04 -24.34 -28.43
C SER A 417 -15.62 -24.51 -27.86
N LEU A 418 -14.69 -25.01 -28.69
CA LEU A 418 -13.29 -25.18 -28.33
C LEU A 418 -12.60 -23.82 -28.04
N SER A 419 -12.91 -22.78 -28.82
CA SER A 419 -12.40 -21.41 -28.59
C SER A 419 -12.82 -20.87 -27.22
N SER A 420 -14.11 -21.05 -26.85
CA SER A 420 -14.60 -20.64 -25.52
C SER A 420 -13.92 -21.42 -24.38
N PHE A 421 -13.71 -22.73 -24.59
CA PHE A 421 -12.96 -23.57 -23.65
C PHE A 421 -11.50 -23.06 -23.47
N CYS A 422 -10.82 -22.75 -24.56
CA CYS A 422 -9.46 -22.21 -24.52
C CYS A 422 -9.37 -20.89 -23.75
N VAL A 423 -10.34 -19.98 -23.89
CA VAL A 423 -10.42 -18.73 -23.14
C VAL A 423 -10.50 -18.99 -21.62
N VAL A 424 -11.37 -19.92 -21.21
CA VAL A 424 -11.50 -20.30 -19.79
C VAL A 424 -10.21 -20.92 -19.27
N MET A 425 -9.62 -21.87 -20.02
CA MET A 425 -8.35 -22.50 -19.63
C MET A 425 -7.20 -21.50 -19.53
N ASN A 426 -7.14 -20.54 -20.45
CA ASN A 426 -6.13 -19.48 -20.36
C ASN A 426 -6.36 -18.57 -19.13
N ALA A 427 -7.60 -18.23 -18.81
CA ALA A 427 -7.91 -17.45 -17.61
C ALA A 427 -7.54 -18.21 -16.32
N LEU A 428 -7.74 -19.51 -16.26
CA LEU A 428 -7.35 -20.33 -15.10
C LEU A 428 -5.83 -20.36 -14.86
N ARG A 429 -5.01 -20.05 -15.87
CA ARG A 429 -3.55 -19.89 -15.70
C ARG A 429 -3.19 -18.77 -14.70
N LEU A 430 -4.09 -17.80 -14.47
CA LEU A 430 -3.88 -16.76 -13.45
C LEU A 430 -3.70 -17.35 -12.04
N ASN A 431 -4.26 -18.53 -11.74
CA ASN A 431 -4.04 -19.20 -10.45
C ASN A 431 -2.57 -19.57 -10.19
N PHE A 432 -1.75 -19.65 -11.22
CA PHE A 432 -0.32 -20.00 -11.12
C PHE A 432 0.60 -18.78 -11.16
N VAL A 433 0.04 -17.57 -11.25
CA VAL A 433 0.83 -16.34 -11.27
C VAL A 433 1.43 -16.08 -9.90
N LYS A 434 2.75 -15.94 -9.85
CA LYS A 434 3.47 -15.55 -8.64
C LYS A 434 3.40 -14.01 -8.50
N ILE A 435 2.55 -13.53 -7.61
CA ILE A 435 2.37 -12.10 -7.35
C ILE A 435 3.39 -11.56 -6.34
N TYR A 436 3.90 -12.41 -5.45
CA TYR A 436 5.00 -12.06 -4.53
C TYR A 436 6.35 -12.55 -5.08
N VAL A 437 7.34 -11.67 -5.08
CA VAL A 437 8.72 -12.04 -5.43
C VAL A 437 9.36 -12.72 -4.22
N ASN A 438 9.80 -13.97 -4.40
CA ASN A 438 10.55 -14.69 -3.37
C ASN A 438 12.00 -14.16 -3.32
N ASN A 439 12.27 -13.23 -2.44
CA ASN A 439 13.65 -12.91 -2.07
C ASN A 439 14.17 -14.00 -1.11
N SER A 440 14.90 -14.95 -1.64
CA SER A 440 15.48 -16.07 -0.87
C SER A 440 16.39 -15.61 0.29
N LYS A 441 16.94 -14.40 0.24
CA LYS A 441 17.72 -13.81 1.34
C LYS A 441 16.91 -13.55 2.61
N TYR A 442 15.61 -13.27 2.50
CA TYR A 442 14.76 -12.98 3.67
C TYR A 442 14.29 -14.23 4.43
N ARG A 443 14.16 -15.37 3.76
CA ARG A 443 13.88 -16.65 4.46
C ARG A 443 14.99 -17.07 5.42
N ILE A 444 16.21 -16.62 5.19
CA ILE A 444 17.36 -16.92 6.05
C ILE A 444 17.26 -16.09 7.35
N HIS A 445 16.88 -14.81 7.27
CA HIS A 445 16.74 -13.95 8.47
C HIS A 445 15.56 -14.37 9.36
N GLN A 446 14.39 -14.67 8.79
CA GLN A 446 13.27 -15.19 9.57
C GLN A 446 13.55 -16.56 10.21
N LYS A 447 14.30 -17.44 9.53
CA LYS A 447 14.74 -18.71 10.14
C LYS A 447 15.77 -18.50 11.24
N ILE A 448 16.64 -17.51 11.12
CA ILE A 448 17.63 -17.19 12.16
C ILE A 448 16.92 -16.56 13.36
N CYS A 449 15.97 -15.62 13.19
CA CYS A 449 15.18 -15.06 14.29
C CYS A 449 14.35 -16.14 15.01
N LEU A 450 13.69 -17.05 14.28
CA LEU A 450 12.92 -18.16 14.85
C LEU A 450 13.81 -19.18 15.57
N LEU A 451 15.06 -19.41 15.15
CA LEU A 451 16.02 -20.24 15.86
C LEU A 451 16.48 -19.59 17.18
N TYR A 452 16.72 -18.28 17.19
CA TYR A 452 17.10 -17.56 18.42
C TYR A 452 15.97 -17.49 19.46
N THR A 453 14.71 -17.44 19.02
CA THR A 453 13.54 -17.45 19.94
C THR A 453 13.19 -18.86 20.43
N SER A 454 13.55 -19.92 19.70
CA SER A 454 13.37 -21.31 20.11
C SER A 454 14.41 -21.74 21.13
N ASP A 455 15.67 -21.36 20.96
CA ASP A 455 16.77 -21.72 21.91
C ASP A 455 16.62 -20.96 23.25
N ALA A 456 15.99 -19.78 23.26
CA ALA A 456 15.70 -19.04 24.50
C ALA A 456 14.49 -19.57 25.29
N ALA A 457 13.66 -20.42 24.68
CA ALA A 457 12.50 -21.05 25.34
C ALA A 457 12.81 -22.42 25.93
N ASP A 458 13.94 -23.05 25.55
CA ASP A 458 14.38 -24.36 26.07
C ASP A 458 15.39 -24.25 27.24
N GLU A 459 15.79 -23.01 27.61
CA GLU A 459 16.68 -22.75 28.77
C GLU A 459 15.93 -22.13 29.98
N LEU A 460 14.60 -22.17 30.03
CA LEU A 460 13.77 -21.84 31.18
C LEU A 460 12.89 -23.05 31.51
#